data_9d3b54aa8d3dcd08002dd9f1527851cd
#
_entry.id   9d3b54aa8d3dcd08002dd9f1527851cd
#
_cell.length_a   1.000
_cell.length_b   1.000
_cell.length_c   1.000
_cell.angle_alpha   90.00
_cell.angle_beta   90.00
_cell.angle_gamma   90.00
#
_symmetry.space_group_name_H-M   'P 1'
#
loop_
_entity.id
_entity.type
_entity.pdbx_description
1 polymer ?
#
loop_
_entity_poly.entity_id
_entity_poly.type
_entity_poly.pdbx_seq_one_letter_code
_entity_poly.pdbx_strand_id
1 'polypeptide(L)'
;MIVFVVNCGSSSIKYQLINMNGEKVLAKGLIERIGMDGSVLKHTPEGKYTVDINIDVPDHNFGIKLAVDALVNPDYGVIKSMSEIDAVGHRVVHGGERFSDSVLVTSDVLEGIAACAELAPLHNPPNLNGVKACMALMPQVPQVVVFDTAFHQTMPEKAYLYGLPYELYVKYGVRRYGFHGTSHKYVAQEAARMMGGEVSDYRIITCHLGNGSSVAAVKYGKSIDTSMGYTPLDGLVMGTRSGEIDPAIIPFLIVKENMDAEQIDEYLNRRSGVLGISGLSSDFRDLESAAHRGDERSQLAIDVFAYRVKKYIGAYTAAMGGVDAIVFTAGLGENSSSMREKICEGLEYLGTGIDPVKNKARGRNQEINVDGAKVKIFAIPTNEELVIARDTVNICRRIIKL
;
A
#
# COMPACT_ATOMS: atom_id res chain seq x y z
N MET A 1 7.47 23.75 5.99
CA MET A 1 8.35 22.86 5.19
C MET A 1 7.58 22.42 3.95
N ILE A 2 8.26 22.46 2.81
CA ILE A 2 7.77 21.88 1.55
C ILE A 2 8.51 20.55 1.36
N VAL A 3 7.76 19.46 1.27
CA VAL A 3 8.28 18.11 1.15
C VAL A 3 7.98 17.55 -0.23
N PHE A 4 9.00 17.06 -0.91
CA PHE A 4 8.88 16.33 -2.15
C PHE A 4 8.78 14.84 -1.84
N VAL A 5 7.62 14.24 -2.08
CA VAL A 5 7.36 12.82 -1.84
C VAL A 5 7.50 12.05 -3.15
N VAL A 6 8.28 10.97 -3.14
CA VAL A 6 8.60 10.18 -4.32
C VAL A 6 8.35 8.70 -4.07
N ASN A 7 7.72 8.04 -5.03
CA ASN A 7 7.51 6.61 -5.07
C ASN A 7 7.93 6.08 -6.46
N CYS A 8 9.09 5.42 -6.52
CA CYS A 8 9.66 4.84 -7.74
C CYS A 8 9.28 3.36 -7.87
N GLY A 9 8.40 3.05 -8.79
CA GLY A 9 8.12 1.68 -9.23
C GLY A 9 9.11 1.21 -10.31
N SER A 10 8.95 -0.03 -10.81
CA SER A 10 9.81 -0.60 -11.85
C SER A 10 9.82 0.20 -13.15
N SER A 11 8.68 0.72 -13.58
CA SER A 11 8.49 1.47 -14.83
C SER A 11 7.71 2.78 -14.62
N SER A 12 7.62 3.28 -13.39
CA SER A 12 6.87 4.49 -13.09
C SER A 12 7.45 5.26 -11.90
N ILE A 13 7.21 6.57 -11.88
CA ILE A 13 7.49 7.43 -10.73
C ILE A 13 6.20 8.20 -10.41
N LYS A 14 5.69 8.03 -9.19
CA LYS A 14 4.65 8.90 -8.64
C LYS A 14 5.30 9.90 -7.70
N TYR A 15 4.83 11.15 -7.75
CA TYR A 15 5.32 12.17 -6.84
C TYR A 15 4.23 13.14 -6.40
N GLN A 16 4.45 13.73 -5.24
CA GLN A 16 3.69 14.86 -4.75
C GLN A 16 4.62 15.89 -4.13
N LEU A 17 4.31 17.17 -4.31
CA LEU A 17 4.91 18.25 -3.56
C LEU A 17 3.90 18.77 -2.56
N ILE A 18 4.23 18.68 -1.27
CA ILE A 18 3.30 18.96 -0.18
C ILE A 18 3.84 20.09 0.71
N ASN A 19 3.06 21.15 0.86
CA ASN A 19 3.34 22.15 1.89
C ASN A 19 2.78 21.67 3.23
N MET A 20 3.68 21.33 4.15
CA MET A 20 3.33 20.78 5.47
C MET A 20 2.80 21.84 6.45
N ASN A 21 2.76 23.11 6.06
CA ASN A 21 1.96 24.11 6.75
C ASN A 21 0.51 24.04 6.22
N GLY A 22 -0.33 23.28 6.92
CA GLY A 22 -1.71 22.96 6.51
C GLY A 22 -1.85 21.72 5.63
N GLU A 23 -0.78 20.94 5.41
CA GLU A 23 -0.77 19.65 4.69
C GLU A 23 -1.39 19.73 3.30
N LYS A 24 -1.04 20.79 2.58
CA LYS A 24 -1.61 21.12 1.28
C LYS A 24 -0.77 20.56 0.14
N VAL A 25 -1.38 19.76 -0.73
CA VAL A 25 -0.73 19.27 -1.95
C VAL A 25 -0.60 20.43 -2.95
N LEU A 26 0.62 20.82 -3.30
CA LEU A 26 0.91 21.87 -4.28
C LEU A 26 0.89 21.34 -5.71
N ALA A 27 1.40 20.13 -5.92
CA ALA A 27 1.36 19.43 -7.19
C ALA A 27 1.44 17.93 -6.98
N LYS A 28 0.91 17.18 -7.94
CA LYS A 28 1.09 15.72 -8.06
C LYS A 28 1.47 15.37 -9.49
N GLY A 29 2.23 14.28 -9.65
CA GLY A 29 2.56 13.79 -10.98
C GLY A 29 2.79 12.30 -11.02
N LEU A 30 2.72 11.79 -12.24
CA LEU A 30 2.92 10.41 -12.59
C LEU A 30 3.73 10.34 -13.88
N ILE A 31 4.88 9.68 -13.84
CA ILE A 31 5.63 9.29 -15.02
C ILE A 31 5.40 7.81 -15.24
N GLU A 32 5.00 7.45 -16.44
CA GLU A 32 4.67 6.07 -16.82
C GLU A 32 5.58 5.60 -17.96
N ARG A 33 5.78 4.27 -18.06
CA ARG A 33 6.52 3.58 -19.13
C ARG A 33 8.00 3.98 -19.20
N ILE A 34 8.64 4.18 -18.05
CA ILE A 34 10.08 4.47 -17.94
C ILE A 34 10.86 3.29 -18.54
N GLY A 35 11.82 3.59 -19.44
CA GLY A 35 12.59 2.60 -20.17
C GLY A 35 11.83 1.88 -21.29
N MET A 36 10.67 2.39 -21.68
CA MET A 36 9.80 1.85 -22.72
C MET A 36 9.35 2.96 -23.68
N ASP A 37 8.95 2.57 -24.90
CA ASP A 37 8.39 3.52 -25.86
C ASP A 37 7.08 4.13 -25.37
N GLY A 38 6.88 5.41 -25.64
CA GLY A 38 5.66 6.15 -25.32
C GLY A 38 5.53 6.50 -23.84
N SER A 39 6.65 6.86 -23.21
CA SER A 39 6.65 7.41 -21.86
C SER A 39 5.87 8.73 -21.81
N VAL A 40 5.20 8.99 -20.70
CA VAL A 40 4.41 10.20 -20.47
C VAL A 40 4.57 10.68 -19.04
N LEU A 41 4.78 11.98 -18.86
CA LEU A 41 4.60 12.66 -17.59
C LEU A 41 3.23 13.33 -17.56
N LYS A 42 2.42 12.97 -16.57
CA LYS A 42 1.19 13.69 -16.19
C LYS A 42 1.49 14.53 -14.96
N HIS A 43 1.43 15.85 -15.10
CA HIS A 43 1.67 16.80 -14.00
C HIS A 43 0.42 17.60 -13.70
N THR A 44 -0.04 17.59 -12.47
CA THR A 44 -1.24 18.30 -12.02
C THR A 44 -0.87 19.28 -10.91
N PRO A 45 -0.69 20.57 -11.23
CA PRO A 45 -0.54 21.62 -10.21
C PRO A 45 -1.88 21.86 -9.49
N GLU A 46 -1.80 22.31 -8.24
CA GLU A 46 -3.01 22.65 -7.49
C GLU A 46 -3.84 23.72 -8.19
N GLY A 47 -5.16 23.45 -8.28
CA GLY A 47 -6.12 24.40 -8.87
C GLY A 47 -5.95 24.64 -10.37
N LYS A 48 -5.09 23.88 -11.07
CA LYS A 48 -4.87 23.99 -12.51
C LYS A 48 -5.19 22.67 -13.22
N TYR A 49 -5.21 22.72 -14.56
CA TYR A 49 -5.39 21.54 -15.40
C TYR A 49 -4.13 20.66 -15.38
N THR A 50 -4.34 19.34 -15.56
CA THR A 50 -3.25 18.40 -15.78
C THR A 50 -2.54 18.70 -17.09
N VAL A 51 -1.22 18.70 -17.06
CA VAL A 51 -0.36 18.82 -18.23
C VAL A 51 0.21 17.45 -18.55
N ASP A 52 -0.03 16.97 -19.76
CA ASP A 52 0.52 15.72 -20.28
C ASP A 52 1.72 16.02 -21.18
N ILE A 53 2.88 15.49 -20.85
CA ILE A 53 4.14 15.67 -21.57
C ILE A 53 4.60 14.33 -22.11
N ASN A 54 4.51 14.16 -23.42
CA ASN A 54 5.03 12.97 -24.11
C ASN A 54 6.53 13.19 -24.38
N ILE A 55 7.36 12.42 -23.71
CA ILE A 55 8.82 12.50 -23.81
C ILE A 55 9.42 11.15 -23.45
N ASP A 56 10.46 10.75 -24.16
CA ASP A 56 11.17 9.51 -23.83
C ASP A 56 11.88 9.65 -22.47
N VAL A 57 11.57 8.74 -21.57
CA VAL A 57 12.16 8.66 -20.22
C VAL A 57 12.97 7.38 -20.15
N PRO A 58 14.30 7.43 -20.40
CA PRO A 58 15.13 6.24 -20.49
C PRO A 58 15.34 5.54 -19.16
N ASP A 59 15.38 6.28 -18.06
CA ASP A 59 15.64 5.76 -16.73
C ASP A 59 15.02 6.63 -15.61
N HIS A 60 15.15 6.16 -14.37
CA HIS A 60 14.64 6.86 -13.20
C HIS A 60 15.38 8.18 -12.89
N ASN A 61 16.67 8.31 -13.25
CA ASN A 61 17.41 9.56 -13.05
C ASN A 61 16.83 10.67 -13.91
N PHE A 62 16.58 10.36 -15.18
CA PHE A 62 15.91 11.30 -16.11
C PHE A 62 14.49 11.60 -15.62
N GLY A 63 13.75 10.58 -15.16
CA GLY A 63 12.39 10.74 -14.64
C GLY A 63 12.33 11.66 -13.42
N ILE A 64 13.22 11.52 -12.45
CA ILE A 64 13.29 12.41 -11.28
C ILE A 64 13.63 13.83 -11.70
N LYS A 65 14.60 14.01 -12.60
CA LYS A 65 14.94 15.34 -13.14
C LYS A 65 13.71 15.96 -13.82
N LEU A 66 13.02 15.23 -14.67
CA LEU A 66 11.80 15.68 -15.37
C LEU A 66 10.69 16.07 -14.38
N ALA A 67 10.50 15.32 -13.29
CA ALA A 67 9.55 15.65 -12.24
C ALA A 67 9.89 16.98 -11.56
N VAL A 68 11.17 17.21 -11.23
CA VAL A 68 11.62 18.46 -10.63
C VAL A 68 11.55 19.62 -11.60
N ASP A 69 11.93 19.42 -12.87
CA ASP A 69 11.80 20.44 -13.93
C ASP A 69 10.33 20.87 -14.11
N ALA A 70 9.37 19.94 -13.99
CA ALA A 70 7.95 20.25 -14.02
C ALA A 70 7.49 21.10 -12.82
N LEU A 71 8.03 20.85 -11.62
CA LEU A 71 7.71 21.61 -10.42
C LEU A 71 8.16 23.09 -10.49
N VAL A 72 9.28 23.36 -11.18
CA VAL A 72 9.85 24.71 -11.33
C VAL A 72 9.52 25.38 -12.67
N ASN A 73 8.73 24.73 -13.52
CA ASN A 73 8.39 25.27 -14.83
C ASN A 73 7.65 26.61 -14.72
N PRO A 74 8.01 27.64 -15.53
CA PRO A 74 7.42 28.98 -15.42
C PRO A 74 5.92 29.03 -15.73
N ASP A 75 5.39 28.12 -16.57
CA ASP A 75 4.00 28.14 -17.01
C ASP A 75 3.06 27.35 -16.11
N TYR A 76 3.50 26.16 -15.65
CA TYR A 76 2.68 25.22 -14.88
C TYR A 76 3.31 24.74 -13.57
N GLY A 77 4.52 25.19 -13.25
CA GLY A 77 5.16 24.87 -11.97
C GLY A 77 4.48 25.51 -10.77
N VAL A 78 4.89 25.10 -9.57
CA VAL A 78 4.31 25.52 -8.30
C VAL A 78 5.33 26.11 -7.32
N ILE A 79 6.61 26.01 -7.64
CA ILE A 79 7.74 26.61 -6.94
C ILE A 79 8.65 27.35 -7.94
N LYS A 80 9.42 28.32 -7.47
CA LYS A 80 10.30 29.12 -8.36
C LYS A 80 11.65 28.45 -8.58
N SER A 81 12.09 27.63 -7.62
CA SER A 81 13.39 27.00 -7.65
C SER A 81 13.39 25.74 -6.77
N MET A 82 14.27 24.78 -7.07
CA MET A 82 14.49 23.59 -6.24
C MET A 82 14.89 23.91 -4.80
N SER A 83 15.43 25.08 -4.54
CA SER A 83 15.82 25.50 -3.17
C SER A 83 14.63 25.72 -2.23
N GLU A 84 13.40 25.73 -2.76
CA GLU A 84 12.19 25.74 -1.93
C GLU A 84 11.81 24.36 -1.39
N ILE A 85 12.42 23.29 -1.90
CA ILE A 85 12.20 21.93 -1.39
C ILE A 85 13.05 21.76 -0.12
N ASP A 86 12.40 21.65 1.04
CA ASP A 86 13.07 21.54 2.33
C ASP A 86 13.51 20.11 2.67
N ALA A 87 12.83 19.10 2.16
CA ALA A 87 13.13 17.68 2.38
C ALA A 87 12.51 16.79 1.29
N VAL A 88 13.09 15.60 1.12
CA VAL A 88 12.53 14.56 0.23
C VAL A 88 12.16 13.33 1.06
N GLY A 89 10.94 12.83 0.86
CA GLY A 89 10.45 11.59 1.43
C GLY A 89 10.30 10.51 0.35
N HIS A 90 10.87 9.33 0.57
CA HIS A 90 10.82 8.22 -0.36
C HIS A 90 10.04 7.06 0.20
N ARG A 91 9.19 6.45 -0.61
CA ARG A 91 8.64 5.13 -0.33
C ARG A 91 9.67 4.08 -0.74
N VAL A 92 9.97 3.15 0.18
CA VAL A 92 10.73 1.93 -0.08
C VAL A 92 9.89 0.74 0.35
N VAL A 93 9.78 -0.29 -0.50
CA VAL A 93 8.86 -1.39 -0.21
C VAL A 93 9.34 -2.22 0.95
N HIS A 94 10.61 -2.65 0.98
CA HIS A 94 11.08 -3.61 1.97
C HIS A 94 12.28 -3.11 2.78
N GLY A 95 12.11 -3.06 4.10
CA GLY A 95 13.15 -2.68 5.06
C GLY A 95 13.79 -3.86 5.81
N GLY A 96 13.36 -5.09 5.53
CA GLY A 96 13.79 -6.26 6.29
C GLY A 96 13.40 -6.15 7.77
N GLU A 97 14.18 -6.77 8.63
CA GLU A 97 14.08 -6.60 10.08
C GLU A 97 14.92 -5.42 10.59
N ARG A 98 15.78 -4.87 9.72
CA ARG A 98 16.70 -3.78 10.06
C ARG A 98 15.99 -2.46 10.30
N PHE A 99 14.91 -2.20 9.57
CA PHE A 99 14.19 -0.92 9.62
C PHE A 99 12.77 -1.11 10.13
N SER A 100 12.56 -0.75 11.38
CA SER A 100 11.26 -0.78 12.07
C SER A 100 10.56 0.59 12.10
N ASP A 101 11.18 1.63 11.54
CA ASP A 101 10.63 2.99 11.44
C ASP A 101 11.22 3.68 10.21
N SER A 102 10.68 4.86 9.90
CA SER A 102 11.23 5.76 8.89
C SER A 102 12.58 6.31 9.33
N VAL A 103 13.53 6.46 8.40
CA VAL A 103 14.92 6.86 8.73
C VAL A 103 15.49 7.89 7.76
N LEU A 104 16.41 8.73 8.25
CA LEU A 104 17.23 9.58 7.39
C LEU A 104 18.15 8.73 6.53
N VAL A 105 18.29 9.08 5.26
CA VAL A 105 19.15 8.38 4.31
C VAL A 105 20.63 8.64 4.67
N THR A 106 21.35 7.56 4.89
CA THR A 106 22.80 7.50 5.07
C THR A 106 23.36 6.40 4.16
N SER A 107 24.71 6.28 4.06
CA SER A 107 25.35 5.14 3.35
C SER A 107 24.86 3.81 3.89
N ASP A 108 24.77 3.65 5.21
CA ASP A 108 24.31 2.43 5.88
C ASP A 108 22.85 2.09 5.55
N VAL A 109 22.01 3.12 5.38
CA VAL A 109 20.61 2.94 4.98
C VAL A 109 20.53 2.48 3.52
N LEU A 110 21.32 3.06 2.62
CA LEU A 110 21.38 2.63 1.20
C LEU A 110 21.85 1.18 1.07
N GLU A 111 22.87 0.79 1.83
CA GLU A 111 23.35 -0.60 1.89
C GLU A 111 22.27 -1.54 2.44
N GLY A 112 21.56 -1.12 3.49
CA GLY A 112 20.44 -1.88 4.06
C GLY A 112 19.30 -2.10 3.06
N ILE A 113 18.93 -1.07 2.27
CA ILE A 113 17.92 -1.19 1.21
C ILE A 113 18.41 -2.14 0.11
N ALA A 114 19.69 -2.04 -0.27
CA ALA A 114 20.28 -2.94 -1.26
C ALA A 114 20.28 -4.40 -0.80
N ALA A 115 20.63 -4.65 0.47
CA ALA A 115 20.58 -5.99 1.06
C ALA A 115 19.18 -6.61 1.08
N CYS A 116 18.12 -5.78 1.14
CA CYS A 116 16.73 -6.24 1.04
C CYS A 116 16.27 -6.47 -0.41
N ALA A 117 17.13 -6.33 -1.43
CA ALA A 117 16.74 -6.54 -2.84
C ALA A 117 16.31 -8.00 -3.11
N GLU A 118 16.89 -8.99 -2.42
CA GLU A 118 16.47 -10.38 -2.54
C GLU A 118 15.04 -10.63 -2.02
N LEU A 119 14.59 -9.86 -1.03
CA LEU A 119 13.24 -9.92 -0.47
C LEU A 119 12.20 -9.21 -1.35
N ALA A 120 12.62 -8.22 -2.14
CA ALA A 120 11.75 -7.44 -3.01
C ALA A 120 12.46 -7.07 -4.34
N PRO A 121 12.80 -8.06 -5.19
CA PRO A 121 13.66 -7.85 -6.36
C PRO A 121 13.05 -6.93 -7.43
N LEU A 122 11.73 -6.87 -7.50
CA LEU A 122 11.01 -6.00 -8.45
C LEU A 122 10.80 -4.56 -7.92
N HIS A 123 11.04 -4.31 -6.63
CA HIS A 123 10.67 -3.05 -5.97
C HIS A 123 11.88 -2.31 -5.39
N ASN A 124 12.70 -2.98 -4.57
CA ASN A 124 13.81 -2.30 -3.88
C ASN A 124 14.85 -1.70 -4.83
N PRO A 125 15.29 -2.36 -5.92
CA PRO A 125 16.25 -1.76 -6.84
C PRO A 125 15.75 -0.44 -7.46
N PRO A 126 14.56 -0.33 -8.06
CA PRO A 126 14.06 0.95 -8.56
C PRO A 126 13.83 1.99 -7.44
N ASN A 127 13.39 1.58 -6.23
CA ASN A 127 13.30 2.50 -5.10
C ASN A 127 14.67 3.10 -4.76
N LEU A 128 15.71 2.25 -4.64
CA LEU A 128 17.08 2.69 -4.35
C LEU A 128 17.62 3.63 -5.42
N ASN A 129 17.35 3.36 -6.70
CA ASN A 129 17.73 4.23 -7.81
C ASN A 129 17.06 5.61 -7.68
N GLY A 130 15.78 5.64 -7.33
CA GLY A 130 15.06 6.89 -7.08
C GLY A 130 15.65 7.71 -5.94
N VAL A 131 16.02 7.06 -4.82
CA VAL A 131 16.70 7.73 -3.69
C VAL A 131 18.03 8.31 -4.14
N LYS A 132 18.87 7.53 -4.82
CA LYS A 132 20.18 7.98 -5.33
C LYS A 132 20.04 9.14 -6.33
N ALA A 133 19.06 9.09 -7.22
CA ALA A 133 18.77 10.16 -8.18
C ALA A 133 18.42 11.49 -7.48
N CYS A 134 17.55 11.43 -6.47
CA CYS A 134 17.21 12.62 -5.68
C CYS A 134 18.39 13.16 -4.89
N MET A 135 19.23 12.30 -4.30
CA MET A 135 20.45 12.70 -3.61
C MET A 135 21.45 13.40 -4.54
N ALA A 136 21.62 12.90 -5.75
CA ALA A 136 22.50 13.51 -6.75
C ALA A 136 21.98 14.87 -7.22
N LEU A 137 20.66 15.00 -7.40
CA LEU A 137 20.04 16.25 -7.87
C LEU A 137 19.93 17.30 -6.78
N MET A 138 19.72 16.87 -5.53
CA MET A 138 19.49 17.75 -4.37
C MET A 138 20.42 17.34 -3.19
N PRO A 139 21.76 17.48 -3.30
CA PRO A 139 22.70 16.94 -2.35
C PRO A 139 22.66 17.60 -0.97
N GLN A 140 22.09 18.81 -0.85
CA GLN A 140 21.96 19.52 0.42
C GLN A 140 20.60 19.34 1.09
N VAL A 141 19.65 18.69 0.42
CA VAL A 141 18.30 18.48 0.91
C VAL A 141 18.24 17.14 1.68
N PRO A 142 17.79 17.11 2.95
CA PRO A 142 17.68 15.88 3.70
C PRO A 142 16.69 14.91 3.02
N GLN A 143 17.11 13.63 2.95
CA GLN A 143 16.35 12.56 2.33
C GLN A 143 15.91 11.59 3.42
N VAL A 144 14.63 11.20 3.42
CA VAL A 144 14.05 10.24 4.38
C VAL A 144 13.43 9.09 3.62
N VAL A 145 13.62 7.86 4.08
CA VAL A 145 12.94 6.68 3.56
C VAL A 145 11.90 6.19 4.56
N VAL A 146 10.75 5.79 4.00
CA VAL A 146 9.60 5.21 4.71
C VAL A 146 9.36 3.83 4.12
N PHE A 147 9.34 2.79 4.96
CA PHE A 147 9.23 1.40 4.51
C PHE A 147 7.80 0.89 4.67
N ASP A 148 7.28 0.24 3.64
CA ASP A 148 5.94 -0.39 3.71
C ASP A 148 5.87 -1.50 4.76
N THR A 149 6.99 -2.17 5.04
CA THR A 149 7.07 -3.25 6.03
C THR A 149 7.27 -2.75 7.47
N ALA A 150 7.69 -1.50 7.67
CA ALA A 150 8.09 -0.99 9.00
C ALA A 150 6.95 -1.01 10.02
N PHE A 151 5.73 -0.65 9.62
CA PHE A 151 4.56 -0.66 10.52
C PHE A 151 4.28 -2.05 11.11
N HIS A 152 4.59 -3.11 10.36
CA HIS A 152 4.35 -4.51 10.76
C HIS A 152 5.49 -5.11 11.60
N GLN A 153 6.60 -4.39 11.84
CA GLN A 153 7.71 -4.88 12.66
C GLN A 153 7.36 -5.03 14.15
N THR A 154 6.17 -4.56 14.55
CA THR A 154 5.63 -4.77 15.91
C THR A 154 4.90 -6.09 16.09
N MET A 155 4.80 -6.93 15.05
CA MET A 155 4.21 -8.28 15.15
C MET A 155 5.04 -9.16 16.12
N PRO A 156 4.38 -9.91 17.01
CA PRO A 156 5.08 -10.87 17.87
C PRO A 156 5.54 -12.11 17.06
N GLU A 157 6.56 -12.81 17.55
CA GLU A 157 7.15 -13.98 16.89
C GLU A 157 6.11 -15.02 16.45
N LYS A 158 5.17 -15.33 17.31
CA LYS A 158 4.07 -16.28 17.04
C LYS A 158 3.16 -15.89 15.87
N ALA A 159 3.17 -14.61 15.44
CA ALA A 159 2.39 -14.12 14.31
C ALA A 159 3.22 -14.06 13.03
N TYR A 160 4.53 -13.83 13.12
CA TYR A 160 5.36 -13.72 11.93
C TYR A 160 6.10 -15.00 11.53
N LEU A 161 6.30 -15.97 12.43
CA LEU A 161 6.95 -17.22 12.08
C LEU A 161 6.02 -18.15 11.30
N TYR A 162 6.56 -18.75 10.24
CA TYR A 162 5.92 -19.85 9.54
C TYR A 162 6.22 -21.19 10.24
N GLY A 163 5.34 -22.18 10.07
CA GLY A 163 5.54 -23.55 10.55
C GLY A 163 6.58 -24.33 9.71
N LEU A 164 7.74 -23.71 9.48
CA LEU A 164 8.88 -24.24 8.75
C LEU A 164 10.07 -24.45 9.70
N PRO A 165 11.12 -25.22 9.32
CA PRO A 165 12.33 -25.30 10.12
C PRO A 165 12.85 -23.92 10.52
N TYR A 166 13.08 -23.69 11.82
CA TYR A 166 13.47 -22.38 12.36
C TYR A 166 14.76 -21.81 11.74
N GLU A 167 15.64 -22.71 11.27
CA GLU A 167 16.88 -22.35 10.59
C GLU A 167 16.66 -21.54 9.32
N LEU A 168 15.53 -21.69 8.66
CA LEU A 168 15.18 -20.89 7.46
C LEU A 168 14.93 -19.42 7.83
N TYR A 169 14.31 -19.20 9.00
CA TYR A 169 14.19 -17.85 9.55
C TYR A 169 15.56 -17.27 9.91
N VAL A 170 16.37 -18.01 10.66
CA VAL A 170 17.69 -17.53 11.11
C VAL A 170 18.63 -17.23 9.95
N LYS A 171 18.62 -18.08 8.91
CA LYS A 171 19.57 -17.99 7.80
C LYS A 171 19.13 -17.02 6.70
N TYR A 172 17.85 -16.99 6.40
CA TYR A 172 17.30 -16.30 5.22
C TYR A 172 16.23 -15.26 5.55
N GLY A 173 15.89 -15.06 6.82
CA GLY A 173 14.81 -14.16 7.22
C GLY A 173 13.43 -14.61 6.72
N VAL A 174 13.19 -15.92 6.60
CA VAL A 174 11.89 -16.46 6.16
C VAL A 174 10.87 -16.29 7.26
N ARG A 175 10.14 -15.20 7.19
CA ARG A 175 9.08 -14.81 8.12
C ARG A 175 8.02 -13.97 7.40
N ARG A 176 6.87 -13.73 8.06
CA ARG A 176 5.90 -12.73 7.61
C ARG A 176 6.46 -11.32 7.87
N TYR A 177 6.47 -10.48 6.84
CA TYR A 177 6.82 -9.07 6.93
C TYR A 177 5.59 -8.17 6.85
N GLY A 178 4.67 -8.47 5.92
CA GLY A 178 3.53 -7.63 5.63
C GLY A 178 3.89 -6.39 4.81
N PHE A 179 2.89 -5.83 4.15
CA PHE A 179 3.05 -4.69 3.24
C PHE A 179 1.87 -3.73 3.40
N HIS A 180 1.85 -2.63 2.63
CA HIS A 180 0.88 -1.54 2.77
C HIS A 180 0.89 -0.91 4.19
N GLY A 181 2.00 -1.04 4.93
CA GLY A 181 2.08 -0.60 6.31
C GLY A 181 1.79 0.89 6.48
N THR A 182 2.24 1.72 5.53
CA THR A 182 1.97 3.15 5.51
C THR A 182 0.47 3.44 5.42
N SER A 183 -0.26 2.71 4.56
CA SER A 183 -1.71 2.81 4.43
C SER A 183 -2.42 2.33 5.70
N HIS A 184 -2.07 1.14 6.21
CA HIS A 184 -2.67 0.60 7.44
C HIS A 184 -2.47 1.53 8.64
N LYS A 185 -1.27 2.10 8.81
CA LYS A 185 -0.94 3.09 9.84
C LYS A 185 -1.87 4.32 9.71
N TYR A 186 -1.96 4.88 8.52
CA TYR A 186 -2.75 6.08 8.26
C TYR A 186 -4.23 5.89 8.58
N VAL A 187 -4.86 4.89 8.00
CA VAL A 187 -6.32 4.71 8.15
C VAL A 187 -6.70 4.28 9.56
N ALA A 188 -5.82 3.57 10.29
CA ALA A 188 -6.04 3.27 11.70
C ALA A 188 -6.02 4.54 12.56
N GLN A 189 -5.08 5.46 12.32
CA GLN A 189 -5.01 6.76 13.02
C GLN A 189 -6.24 7.62 12.71
N GLU A 190 -6.65 7.69 11.44
CA GLU A 190 -7.83 8.46 11.03
C GLU A 190 -9.13 7.89 11.65
N ALA A 191 -9.29 6.56 11.70
CA ALA A 191 -10.42 5.92 12.33
C ALA A 191 -10.46 6.23 13.85
N ALA A 192 -9.34 6.13 14.55
CA ALA A 192 -9.24 6.49 15.97
C ALA A 192 -9.64 7.95 16.22
N ARG A 193 -9.14 8.87 15.39
CA ARG A 193 -9.52 10.30 15.46
C ARG A 193 -11.02 10.50 15.22
N MET A 194 -11.64 9.78 14.28
CA MET A 194 -13.08 9.84 14.04
C MET A 194 -13.89 9.26 15.20
N MET A 195 -13.34 8.33 15.98
CA MET A 195 -13.93 7.80 17.21
C MET A 195 -13.67 8.68 18.44
N GLY A 196 -12.92 9.78 18.30
CA GLY A 196 -12.68 10.76 19.36
C GLY A 196 -11.55 10.40 20.33
N GLY A 197 -10.64 9.46 19.96
CA GLY A 197 -9.50 9.03 20.77
C GLY A 197 -8.21 8.88 19.97
N GLU A 198 -7.20 8.33 20.61
CA GLU A 198 -5.92 8.00 19.99
C GLU A 198 -5.92 6.54 19.51
N VAL A 199 -5.07 6.22 18.55
CA VAL A 199 -4.97 4.86 17.99
C VAL A 199 -4.56 3.82 19.06
N SER A 200 -3.92 4.25 20.14
CA SER A 200 -3.56 3.42 21.31
C SER A 200 -4.77 3.00 22.16
N ASP A 201 -5.94 3.57 21.92
CA ASP A 201 -7.15 3.25 22.70
C ASP A 201 -7.96 2.11 22.09
N TYR A 202 -7.69 1.73 20.84
CA TYR A 202 -8.58 0.90 20.04
C TYR A 202 -7.91 -0.34 19.45
N ARG A 203 -8.75 -1.33 19.12
CA ARG A 203 -8.45 -2.50 18.30
C ARG A 203 -9.12 -2.31 16.95
N ILE A 204 -8.34 -2.12 15.91
CA ILE A 204 -8.82 -1.72 14.59
C ILE A 204 -8.38 -2.77 13.57
N ILE A 205 -9.30 -3.26 12.76
CA ILE A 205 -9.00 -4.05 11.57
C ILE A 205 -9.04 -3.12 10.38
N THR A 206 -7.94 -3.06 9.64
CA THR A 206 -7.82 -2.24 8.44
C THR A 206 -7.76 -3.12 7.20
N CYS A 207 -8.66 -2.89 6.25
CA CYS A 207 -8.80 -3.65 5.00
C CYS A 207 -8.38 -2.74 3.83
N HIS A 208 -7.13 -2.87 3.40
CA HIS A 208 -6.61 -2.19 2.21
C HIS A 208 -6.96 -3.06 1.00
N LEU A 209 -8.00 -2.68 0.25
CA LEU A 209 -8.56 -3.47 -0.84
C LEU A 209 -8.39 -2.75 -2.17
N GLY A 210 -7.43 -3.19 -2.96
CA GLY A 210 -7.13 -2.72 -4.30
C GLY A 210 -6.78 -3.88 -5.23
N ASN A 211 -5.99 -3.62 -6.28
CA ASN A 211 -5.45 -4.70 -7.10
C ASN A 211 -4.47 -5.58 -6.29
N GLY A 212 -3.62 -4.98 -5.44
CA GLY A 212 -3.02 -5.63 -4.28
C GLY A 212 -3.92 -5.40 -3.07
N SER A 213 -4.14 -6.43 -2.24
CA SER A 213 -5.05 -6.34 -1.10
C SER A 213 -4.44 -6.96 0.15
N SER A 214 -4.66 -6.34 1.29
CA SER A 214 -4.24 -6.85 2.59
C SER A 214 -5.18 -6.42 3.71
N VAL A 215 -5.19 -7.20 4.78
CA VAL A 215 -5.87 -6.89 6.04
C VAL A 215 -4.82 -6.83 7.13
N ALA A 216 -4.94 -5.91 8.07
CA ALA A 216 -4.06 -5.84 9.23
C ALA A 216 -4.85 -5.73 10.53
N ALA A 217 -4.35 -6.39 11.57
CA ALA A 217 -4.82 -6.32 12.94
C ALA A 217 -4.01 -5.25 13.69
N VAL A 218 -4.60 -4.10 13.93
CA VAL A 218 -3.97 -3.00 14.67
C VAL A 218 -4.53 -2.97 16.08
N LYS A 219 -3.72 -3.37 17.05
CA LYS A 219 -4.08 -3.39 18.47
C LYS A 219 -3.29 -2.33 19.23
N TYR A 220 -4.03 -1.32 19.73
CA TYR A 220 -3.44 -0.23 20.53
C TYR A 220 -2.28 0.47 19.81
N GLY A 221 -2.50 0.77 18.52
CA GLY A 221 -1.54 1.47 17.66
C GLY A 221 -0.43 0.60 17.05
N LYS A 222 -0.38 -0.70 17.38
CA LYS A 222 0.65 -1.65 16.89
C LYS A 222 0.02 -2.66 15.94
N SER A 223 0.66 -2.93 14.82
CA SER A 223 0.33 -4.08 13.98
C SER A 223 0.73 -5.36 14.71
N ILE A 224 -0.24 -6.22 15.00
CA ILE A 224 0.02 -7.51 15.66
C ILE A 224 -0.11 -8.70 14.72
N ASP A 225 -0.70 -8.47 13.55
CA ASP A 225 -0.79 -9.45 12.46
C ASP A 225 -1.17 -8.74 11.15
N THR A 226 -0.85 -9.35 10.01
CA THR A 226 -1.25 -8.87 8.69
C THR A 226 -1.34 -10.02 7.70
N SER A 227 -2.16 -9.90 6.67
CA SER A 227 -2.44 -10.99 5.74
C SER A 227 -1.32 -11.24 4.72
N MET A 228 -0.63 -10.22 4.22
CA MET A 228 0.53 -10.42 3.36
C MET A 228 1.69 -11.02 4.17
N GLY A 229 2.47 -11.89 3.53
CA GLY A 229 3.45 -12.73 4.18
C GLY A 229 4.89 -12.30 4.01
N TYR A 230 5.74 -13.29 3.66
CA TYR A 230 7.12 -13.11 3.25
C TYR A 230 7.22 -12.20 2.01
N THR A 231 6.28 -12.38 1.09
CA THR A 231 6.08 -11.53 -0.09
C THR A 231 4.64 -10.98 -0.13
N PRO A 232 4.32 -10.03 -1.01
CA PRO A 232 2.96 -9.56 -1.23
C PRO A 232 2.02 -10.58 -1.91
N LEU A 233 2.47 -11.82 -2.15
CA LEU A 233 1.67 -12.89 -2.76
C LEU A 233 0.70 -13.53 -1.75
N ASP A 234 1.16 -13.73 -0.51
CA ASP A 234 0.40 -14.41 0.56
C ASP A 234 -0.83 -13.60 1.01
N GLY A 235 -1.80 -14.26 1.59
CA GLY A 235 -2.98 -13.67 2.22
C GLY A 235 -4.24 -13.70 1.36
N LEU A 236 -4.81 -12.56 1.06
CA LEU A 236 -6.04 -12.44 0.29
C LEU A 236 -5.88 -12.90 -1.17
N VAL A 237 -6.93 -13.46 -1.74
CA VAL A 237 -7.09 -13.48 -3.19
C VAL A 237 -7.10 -12.02 -3.68
N MET A 238 -6.34 -11.69 -4.72
CA MET A 238 -6.19 -10.31 -5.19
C MET A 238 -6.58 -10.19 -6.67
N GLY A 239 -6.29 -9.09 -7.33
CA GLY A 239 -6.59 -8.94 -8.75
C GLY A 239 -6.01 -10.06 -9.61
N THR A 240 -4.69 -10.29 -9.49
CA THR A 240 -3.95 -11.31 -10.26
C THR A 240 -3.19 -12.30 -9.41
N ARG A 241 -3.07 -12.07 -8.09
CA ARG A 241 -2.34 -12.92 -7.14
C ARG A 241 -3.25 -13.92 -6.49
N SER A 242 -2.77 -15.15 -6.34
CA SER A 242 -3.55 -16.25 -5.75
C SER A 242 -3.94 -16.02 -4.30
N GLY A 243 -3.12 -15.31 -3.53
CA GLY A 243 -3.19 -15.32 -2.08
C GLY A 243 -2.81 -16.69 -1.50
N GLU A 244 -3.30 -16.97 -0.31
CA GLU A 244 -3.09 -18.23 0.41
C GLU A 244 -3.62 -19.43 -0.38
N ILE A 245 -2.74 -20.41 -0.61
CA ILE A 245 -3.05 -21.71 -1.25
C ILE A 245 -2.47 -22.85 -0.42
N ASP A 246 -2.93 -24.07 -0.65
CA ASP A 246 -2.26 -25.26 -0.14
C ASP A 246 -0.87 -25.40 -0.81
N PRO A 247 0.25 -25.44 -0.05
CA PRO A 247 1.58 -25.58 -0.62
C PRO A 247 1.78 -26.82 -1.50
N ALA A 248 0.98 -27.87 -1.33
CA ALA A 248 1.03 -29.08 -2.17
C ALA A 248 0.59 -28.83 -3.63
N ILE A 249 -0.09 -27.71 -3.89
CA ILE A 249 -0.45 -27.30 -5.24
C ILE A 249 0.81 -26.98 -6.08
N ILE A 250 1.87 -26.48 -5.43
CA ILE A 250 3.12 -26.12 -6.14
C ILE A 250 3.77 -27.34 -6.81
N PRO A 251 4.13 -28.41 -6.10
CA PRO A 251 4.67 -29.63 -6.72
C PRO A 251 3.67 -30.29 -7.69
N PHE A 252 2.37 -30.17 -7.44
CA PHE A 252 1.36 -30.64 -8.39
C PHE A 252 1.47 -29.93 -9.74
N LEU A 253 1.58 -28.58 -9.77
CA LEU A 253 1.73 -27.79 -10.99
C LEU A 253 3.07 -28.10 -11.70
N ILE A 254 4.18 -28.26 -10.97
CA ILE A 254 5.47 -28.65 -11.53
C ILE A 254 5.31 -29.94 -12.36
N VAL A 255 4.66 -30.95 -11.79
CA VAL A 255 4.53 -32.28 -12.41
C VAL A 255 3.46 -32.32 -13.50
N LYS A 256 2.29 -31.71 -13.27
CA LYS A 256 1.11 -31.83 -14.16
C LYS A 256 1.15 -30.86 -15.34
N GLU A 257 1.63 -29.64 -15.08
CA GLU A 257 1.69 -28.57 -16.09
C GLU A 257 3.11 -28.37 -16.64
N ASN A 258 4.09 -29.16 -16.13
CA ASN A 258 5.51 -29.09 -16.50
C ASN A 258 6.10 -27.68 -16.35
N MET A 259 5.72 -27.01 -15.25
CA MET A 259 6.18 -25.65 -14.92
C MET A 259 7.50 -25.69 -14.14
N ASP A 260 8.39 -24.76 -14.43
CA ASP A 260 9.54 -24.44 -13.59
C ASP A 260 9.19 -23.41 -12.49
N ALA A 261 10.16 -23.08 -11.65
CA ALA A 261 9.95 -22.17 -10.51
C ALA A 261 9.56 -20.75 -10.94
N GLU A 262 10.13 -20.25 -12.05
CA GLU A 262 9.84 -18.90 -12.58
C GLU A 262 8.41 -18.85 -13.16
N GLN A 263 8.03 -19.87 -13.89
CA GLN A 263 6.68 -20.01 -14.44
C GLN A 263 5.62 -20.12 -13.33
N ILE A 264 5.93 -20.82 -12.22
CA ILE A 264 5.05 -20.89 -11.06
C ILE A 264 4.92 -19.50 -10.40
N ASP A 265 6.03 -18.80 -10.20
CA ASP A 265 6.00 -17.45 -9.64
C ASP A 265 5.14 -16.51 -10.50
N GLU A 266 5.34 -16.52 -11.81
CA GLU A 266 4.51 -15.76 -12.75
C GLU A 266 3.03 -16.17 -12.67
N TYR A 267 2.75 -17.47 -12.64
CA TYR A 267 1.39 -18.00 -12.58
C TYR A 267 0.64 -17.53 -11.35
N LEU A 268 1.27 -17.65 -10.18
CA LEU A 268 0.66 -17.26 -8.90
C LEU A 268 0.53 -15.75 -8.73
N ASN A 269 1.46 -14.96 -9.28
CA ASN A 269 1.47 -13.51 -9.14
C ASN A 269 0.65 -12.76 -10.20
N ARG A 270 0.55 -13.30 -11.44
CA ARG A 270 0.01 -12.55 -12.59
C ARG A 270 -1.17 -13.19 -13.30
N ARG A 271 -1.40 -14.50 -13.10
CA ARG A 271 -2.41 -15.28 -13.83
C ARG A 271 -3.47 -15.92 -12.92
N SER A 272 -3.39 -15.65 -11.63
CA SER A 272 -4.27 -16.17 -10.58
C SER A 272 -5.24 -15.09 -10.09
N GLY A 273 -5.64 -15.14 -8.83
CA GLY A 273 -6.54 -14.16 -8.23
C GLY A 273 -7.94 -14.18 -8.84
N VAL A 274 -8.63 -13.05 -8.74
CA VAL A 274 -9.99 -12.93 -9.35
C VAL A 274 -9.94 -13.01 -10.88
N LEU A 275 -8.80 -12.60 -11.51
CA LEU A 275 -8.56 -12.83 -12.93
C LEU A 275 -8.60 -14.33 -13.27
N GLY A 276 -7.85 -15.15 -12.51
CA GLY A 276 -7.79 -16.60 -12.73
C GLY A 276 -9.14 -17.29 -12.50
N ILE A 277 -9.88 -16.88 -11.47
CA ILE A 277 -11.21 -17.42 -11.17
C ILE A 277 -12.23 -17.02 -12.24
N SER A 278 -12.31 -15.74 -12.57
CA SER A 278 -13.28 -15.22 -13.55
C SER A 278 -12.93 -15.61 -14.99
N GLY A 279 -11.63 -15.64 -15.31
CA GLY A 279 -11.15 -15.75 -16.68
C GLY A 279 -11.41 -14.49 -17.52
N LEU A 280 -11.81 -13.38 -16.90
CA LEU A 280 -12.24 -12.15 -17.57
C LEU A 280 -11.32 -10.96 -17.30
N SER A 281 -11.22 -10.54 -16.05
CA SER A 281 -10.50 -9.30 -15.67
C SER A 281 -9.99 -9.37 -14.24
N SER A 282 -8.96 -8.60 -13.94
CA SER A 282 -8.51 -8.31 -12.56
C SER A 282 -9.20 -7.07 -11.97
N ASP A 283 -9.94 -6.32 -12.77
CA ASP A 283 -10.66 -5.12 -12.34
C ASP A 283 -12.06 -5.48 -11.83
N PHE A 284 -12.34 -5.17 -10.57
CA PHE A 284 -13.63 -5.47 -9.96
C PHE A 284 -14.81 -4.75 -10.63
N ARG A 285 -14.58 -3.60 -11.28
CA ARG A 285 -15.64 -2.91 -12.05
C ARG A 285 -16.12 -3.74 -13.22
N ASP A 286 -15.19 -4.40 -13.92
CA ASP A 286 -15.51 -5.31 -15.02
C ASP A 286 -16.25 -6.54 -14.50
N LEU A 287 -15.77 -7.11 -13.37
CA LEU A 287 -16.39 -8.28 -12.73
C LEU A 287 -17.80 -7.98 -12.23
N GLU A 288 -18.00 -6.86 -11.52
CA GLU A 288 -19.34 -6.43 -11.08
C GLU A 288 -20.29 -6.22 -12.27
N SER A 289 -19.80 -5.57 -13.34
CA SER A 289 -20.58 -5.38 -14.57
C SER A 289 -20.93 -6.69 -15.25
N ALA A 290 -20.00 -7.66 -15.32
CA ALA A 290 -20.24 -8.98 -15.92
C ALA A 290 -21.22 -9.81 -15.07
N ALA A 291 -21.05 -9.83 -13.74
CA ALA A 291 -21.94 -10.52 -12.82
C ALA A 291 -23.38 -10.00 -12.91
N HIS A 292 -23.57 -8.69 -13.03
CA HIS A 292 -24.90 -8.11 -13.28
C HIS A 292 -25.54 -8.54 -14.61
N ARG A 293 -24.75 -8.96 -15.59
CA ARG A 293 -25.23 -9.55 -16.85
C ARG A 293 -25.40 -11.07 -16.78
N GLY A 294 -25.20 -11.69 -15.62
CA GLY A 294 -25.39 -13.11 -15.38
C GLY A 294 -24.12 -13.96 -15.58
N ASP A 295 -22.91 -13.37 -15.61
CA ASP A 295 -21.67 -14.15 -15.64
C ASP A 295 -21.38 -14.76 -14.26
N GLU A 296 -21.58 -16.07 -14.16
CA GLU A 296 -21.46 -16.83 -12.92
C GLU A 296 -20.03 -16.86 -12.38
N ARG A 297 -19.01 -16.91 -13.25
CA ARG A 297 -17.60 -16.95 -12.82
C ARG A 297 -17.13 -15.61 -12.27
N SER A 298 -17.59 -14.50 -12.83
CA SER A 298 -17.33 -13.16 -12.29
C SER A 298 -17.99 -12.99 -10.91
N GLN A 299 -19.25 -13.48 -10.76
CA GLN A 299 -19.91 -13.49 -9.45
C GLN A 299 -19.15 -14.35 -8.44
N LEU A 300 -18.71 -15.55 -8.82
CA LEU A 300 -17.92 -16.44 -7.98
C LEU A 300 -16.60 -15.79 -7.55
N ALA A 301 -15.90 -15.09 -8.45
CA ALA A 301 -14.65 -14.39 -8.14
C ALA A 301 -14.86 -13.30 -7.07
N ILE A 302 -15.96 -12.52 -7.20
CA ILE A 302 -16.38 -11.52 -6.21
C ILE A 302 -16.67 -12.18 -4.85
N ASP A 303 -17.41 -13.29 -4.86
CA ASP A 303 -17.80 -14.01 -3.63
C ASP A 303 -16.59 -14.61 -2.91
N VAL A 304 -15.67 -15.22 -3.65
CA VAL A 304 -14.40 -15.75 -3.09
C VAL A 304 -13.58 -14.65 -2.45
N PHE A 305 -13.44 -13.51 -3.11
CA PHE A 305 -12.72 -12.36 -2.57
C PHE A 305 -13.34 -11.86 -1.26
N ALA A 306 -14.64 -11.57 -1.28
CA ALA A 306 -15.36 -11.08 -0.11
C ALA A 306 -15.29 -12.06 1.07
N TYR A 307 -15.43 -13.37 0.79
CA TYR A 307 -15.34 -14.43 1.78
C TYR A 307 -13.95 -14.49 2.45
N ARG A 308 -12.86 -14.34 1.66
CA ARG A 308 -11.50 -14.32 2.20
C ARG A 308 -11.26 -13.12 3.10
N VAL A 309 -11.72 -11.92 2.71
CA VAL A 309 -11.62 -10.72 3.56
C VAL A 309 -12.38 -10.93 4.88
N LYS A 310 -13.62 -11.44 4.80
CA LYS A 310 -14.44 -11.77 5.98
C LYS A 310 -13.74 -12.74 6.94
N LYS A 311 -13.10 -13.80 6.42
CA LYS A 311 -12.33 -14.74 7.22
C LYS A 311 -11.20 -14.06 8.00
N TYR A 312 -10.43 -13.16 7.34
CA TYR A 312 -9.38 -12.41 8.01
C TYR A 312 -9.92 -11.45 9.08
N ILE A 313 -11.07 -10.79 8.84
CA ILE A 313 -11.72 -9.97 9.87
C ILE A 313 -12.06 -10.83 11.10
N GLY A 314 -12.64 -12.00 10.90
CA GLY A 314 -12.96 -12.93 12.02
C GLY A 314 -11.71 -13.42 12.74
N ALA A 315 -10.69 -13.86 12.02
CA ALA A 315 -9.41 -14.34 12.59
C ALA A 315 -8.70 -13.23 13.39
N TYR A 316 -8.66 -12.01 12.88
CA TYR A 316 -8.01 -10.90 13.56
C TYR A 316 -8.82 -10.34 14.73
N THR A 317 -10.14 -10.43 14.67
CA THR A 317 -10.98 -10.17 15.85
C THR A 317 -10.62 -11.12 16.99
N ALA A 318 -10.44 -12.42 16.70
CA ALA A 318 -10.02 -13.41 17.69
C ALA A 318 -8.58 -13.14 18.18
N ALA A 319 -7.63 -12.85 17.27
CA ALA A 319 -6.22 -12.58 17.62
C ALA A 319 -6.06 -11.35 18.54
N MET A 320 -6.89 -10.32 18.34
CA MET A 320 -6.91 -9.10 19.17
C MET A 320 -7.69 -9.26 20.48
N GLY A 321 -8.54 -10.27 20.59
CA GLY A 321 -9.48 -10.42 21.70
C GLY A 321 -10.66 -9.46 21.61
N GLY A 322 -11.12 -9.16 20.40
CA GLY A 322 -12.22 -8.26 20.06
C GLY A 322 -11.79 -7.22 19.02
N VAL A 323 -12.75 -6.42 18.59
CA VAL A 323 -12.56 -5.34 17.61
C VAL A 323 -13.45 -4.15 17.99
N ASP A 324 -12.95 -2.93 17.78
CA ASP A 324 -13.67 -1.70 18.05
C ASP A 324 -14.06 -1.00 16.72
N ALA A 325 -13.23 -1.18 15.66
CA ALA A 325 -13.55 -0.68 14.34
C ALA A 325 -13.00 -1.57 13.20
N ILE A 326 -13.72 -1.55 12.06
CA ILE A 326 -13.31 -2.12 10.79
C ILE A 326 -13.20 -0.96 9.78
N VAL A 327 -12.08 -0.86 9.07
CA VAL A 327 -11.80 0.24 8.14
C VAL A 327 -11.57 -0.32 6.74
N PHE A 328 -12.33 0.17 5.78
CA PHE A 328 -12.16 -0.11 4.36
C PHE A 328 -11.44 1.03 3.67
N THR A 329 -10.39 0.71 2.90
CA THR A 329 -9.56 1.68 2.20
C THR A 329 -9.03 1.13 0.86
N ALA A 330 -8.30 1.92 0.13
CA ALA A 330 -7.85 1.69 -1.24
C ALA A 330 -8.99 1.56 -2.26
N GLY A 331 -8.62 1.42 -3.53
CA GLY A 331 -9.54 1.62 -4.65
C GLY A 331 -10.88 0.90 -4.54
N LEU A 332 -10.87 -0.39 -4.19
CA LEU A 332 -12.09 -1.19 -4.02
C LEU A 332 -12.77 -0.88 -2.67
N GLY A 333 -11.98 -0.82 -1.58
CA GLY A 333 -12.50 -0.56 -0.24
C GLY A 333 -13.18 0.82 -0.12
N GLU A 334 -12.65 1.83 -0.80
CA GLU A 334 -13.18 3.19 -0.81
C GLU A 334 -14.42 3.35 -1.71
N ASN A 335 -14.45 2.67 -2.87
CA ASN A 335 -15.37 3.02 -3.93
C ASN A 335 -16.50 2.01 -4.16
N SER A 336 -16.37 0.74 -3.72
CA SER A 336 -17.40 -0.29 -3.89
C SER A 336 -18.24 -0.48 -2.63
N SER A 337 -19.42 0.10 -2.60
CA SER A 337 -20.39 -0.11 -1.52
C SER A 337 -20.90 -1.56 -1.50
N SER A 338 -21.11 -2.17 -2.65
CA SER A 338 -21.53 -3.57 -2.81
C SER A 338 -20.54 -4.55 -2.19
N MET A 339 -19.22 -4.30 -2.42
CA MET A 339 -18.18 -5.12 -1.83
C MET A 339 -18.13 -5.01 -0.31
N ARG A 340 -18.24 -3.79 0.23
CA ARG A 340 -18.27 -3.58 1.69
C ARG A 340 -19.48 -4.25 2.34
N GLU A 341 -20.67 -4.18 1.71
CA GLU A 341 -21.87 -4.90 2.17
C GLU A 341 -21.65 -6.41 2.18
N LYS A 342 -21.15 -6.97 1.08
CA LYS A 342 -20.90 -8.41 0.94
C LYS A 342 -19.86 -8.93 1.95
N ILE A 343 -18.82 -8.16 2.24
CA ILE A 343 -17.82 -8.51 3.27
C ILE A 343 -18.45 -8.48 4.66
N CYS A 344 -19.28 -7.49 4.96
CA CYS A 344 -19.87 -7.31 6.29
C CYS A 344 -21.09 -8.19 6.57
N GLU A 345 -21.72 -8.76 5.54
CA GLU A 345 -22.81 -9.71 5.70
C GLU A 345 -22.40 -10.88 6.60
N GLY A 346 -23.17 -11.15 7.67
CA GLY A 346 -22.87 -12.21 8.66
C GLY A 346 -21.82 -11.80 9.71
N LEU A 347 -21.42 -10.52 9.79
CA LEU A 347 -20.61 -9.98 10.88
C LEU A 347 -21.44 -9.32 12.00
N GLU A 348 -22.78 -9.42 11.95
CA GLU A 348 -23.70 -8.82 12.91
C GLU A 348 -23.45 -9.32 14.34
N TYR A 349 -22.92 -10.53 14.50
CA TYR A 349 -22.52 -11.09 15.81
C TYR A 349 -21.43 -10.27 16.51
N LEU A 350 -20.69 -9.44 15.77
CA LEU A 350 -19.73 -8.48 16.33
C LEU A 350 -20.42 -7.24 16.92
N GLY A 351 -21.73 -7.08 16.71
CA GLY A 351 -22.49 -5.91 17.12
C GLY A 351 -22.37 -4.74 16.12
N THR A 352 -22.28 -5.06 14.83
CA THR A 352 -22.18 -4.06 13.75
C THR A 352 -23.11 -4.43 12.58
N GLY A 353 -23.26 -3.50 11.64
CA GLY A 353 -23.98 -3.68 10.38
C GLY A 353 -23.79 -2.46 9.50
N ILE A 354 -23.94 -2.61 8.21
CA ILE A 354 -23.82 -1.51 7.23
C ILE A 354 -25.13 -0.73 7.14
N ASP A 355 -25.03 0.59 7.19
CA ASP A 355 -26.12 1.50 6.81
C ASP A 355 -26.06 1.72 5.29
N PRO A 356 -27.09 1.32 4.52
CA PRO A 356 -27.03 1.36 3.05
C PRO A 356 -26.99 2.78 2.47
N VAL A 357 -27.40 3.79 3.23
CA VAL A 357 -27.34 5.20 2.80
C VAL A 357 -25.95 5.77 3.06
N LYS A 358 -25.41 5.59 4.27
CA LYS A 358 -24.07 6.05 4.63
C LYS A 358 -22.99 5.35 3.80
N ASN A 359 -23.21 4.08 3.46
CA ASN A 359 -22.28 3.26 2.68
C ASN A 359 -22.10 3.72 1.22
N LYS A 360 -22.95 4.60 0.71
CA LYS A 360 -22.77 5.20 -0.63
C LYS A 360 -21.66 6.26 -0.69
N ALA A 361 -21.02 6.56 0.45
CA ALA A 361 -19.91 7.53 0.51
C ALA A 361 -18.73 7.10 -0.36
N ARG A 362 -18.11 8.06 -1.04
CA ARG A 362 -16.91 7.91 -1.87
C ARG A 362 -16.00 9.11 -1.67
N GLY A 363 -14.67 8.88 -1.70
CA GLY A 363 -13.65 9.93 -1.72
C GLY A 363 -13.58 10.79 -0.46
N ARG A 364 -14.16 10.37 0.66
CA ARG A 364 -14.12 11.06 1.95
C ARG A 364 -14.15 10.08 3.11
N ASN A 365 -13.64 10.51 4.25
CA ASN A 365 -13.78 9.78 5.51
C ASN A 365 -15.25 9.71 5.93
N GLN A 366 -15.79 8.52 6.13
CA GLN A 366 -17.19 8.31 6.47
C GLN A 366 -17.36 7.11 7.39
N GLU A 367 -18.09 7.30 8.50
CA GLU A 367 -18.69 6.21 9.27
C GLU A 367 -19.87 5.66 8.49
N ILE A 368 -19.89 4.33 8.26
CA ILE A 368 -20.86 3.68 7.37
C ILE A 368 -21.69 2.59 8.05
N ASN A 369 -21.54 2.40 9.36
CA ASN A 369 -22.37 1.48 10.14
C ASN A 369 -23.73 2.07 10.52
N VAL A 370 -24.65 1.18 10.89
CA VAL A 370 -25.95 1.55 11.49
C VAL A 370 -25.75 2.32 12.80
N ASP A 371 -26.74 3.12 13.16
CA ASP A 371 -26.71 3.87 14.41
C ASP A 371 -26.69 2.92 15.62
N GLY A 372 -25.94 3.29 16.65
CA GLY A 372 -25.80 2.49 17.87
C GLY A 372 -24.93 1.24 17.74
N ALA A 373 -24.27 1.00 16.58
CA ALA A 373 -23.36 -0.13 16.41
C ALA A 373 -22.22 -0.09 17.44
N LYS A 374 -21.95 -1.24 18.07
CA LYS A 374 -20.86 -1.42 19.02
C LYS A 374 -19.51 -1.37 18.33
N VAL A 375 -19.38 -2.05 17.20
CA VAL A 375 -18.19 -2.01 16.34
C VAL A 375 -18.44 -1.03 15.21
N LYS A 376 -17.57 -0.06 15.05
CA LYS A 376 -17.67 0.96 14.00
C LYS A 376 -17.18 0.41 12.67
N ILE A 377 -17.76 0.89 11.57
CA ILE A 377 -17.28 0.60 10.22
C ILE A 377 -17.02 1.92 9.52
N PHE A 378 -15.83 2.05 8.94
CA PHE A 378 -15.42 3.24 8.21
C PHE A 378 -15.02 2.94 6.78
N ALA A 379 -15.31 3.86 5.86
CA ALA A 379 -14.65 4.00 4.58
C ALA A 379 -13.74 5.23 4.67
N ILE A 380 -12.42 5.02 4.54
CA ILE A 380 -11.40 6.07 4.70
C ILE A 380 -10.44 6.00 3.51
N PRO A 381 -10.39 7.02 2.63
CA PRO A 381 -9.38 7.10 1.60
C PRO A 381 -7.97 7.10 2.20
N THR A 382 -7.10 6.23 1.68
CA THR A 382 -5.69 6.23 2.09
C THR A 382 -4.95 7.44 1.55
N ASN A 383 -3.94 7.89 2.28
CA ASN A 383 -3.05 8.97 1.86
C ASN A 383 -1.61 8.65 2.31
N GLU A 384 -0.99 7.75 1.57
CA GLU A 384 0.36 7.26 1.89
C GLU A 384 1.41 8.38 1.74
N GLU A 385 1.25 9.25 0.74
CA GLU A 385 2.14 10.36 0.49
C GLU A 385 2.16 11.36 1.66
N LEU A 386 1.00 11.59 2.28
CA LEU A 386 0.91 12.44 3.47
C LEU A 386 1.63 11.82 4.67
N VAL A 387 1.53 10.50 4.86
CA VAL A 387 2.28 9.81 5.93
C VAL A 387 3.78 9.95 5.70
N ILE A 388 4.24 9.72 4.47
CA ILE A 388 5.66 9.89 4.10
C ILE A 388 6.11 11.32 4.39
N ALA A 389 5.32 12.32 4.04
CA ALA A 389 5.63 13.72 4.30
C ALA A 389 5.68 14.03 5.81
N ARG A 390 4.72 13.52 6.59
CA ARG A 390 4.69 13.69 8.06
C ARG A 390 5.90 13.05 8.73
N ASP A 391 6.24 11.82 8.37
CA ASP A 391 7.42 11.11 8.90
C ASP A 391 8.70 11.84 8.49
N THR A 392 8.80 12.33 7.25
CA THR A 392 9.92 13.15 6.76
C THR A 392 10.12 14.40 7.61
N VAL A 393 9.05 15.17 7.85
CA VAL A 393 9.12 16.38 8.70
C VAL A 393 9.54 16.04 10.13
N ASN A 394 8.98 14.97 10.69
CA ASN A 394 9.28 14.55 12.07
C ASN A 394 10.77 14.20 12.23
N ILE A 395 11.35 13.48 11.27
CA ILE A 395 12.78 13.12 11.27
C ILE A 395 13.65 14.36 11.08
N CYS A 396 13.37 15.20 10.10
CA CYS A 396 14.13 16.41 9.84
C CYS A 396 14.13 17.37 11.05
N ARG A 397 12.99 17.53 11.73
CA ARG A 397 12.90 18.38 12.94
C ARG A 397 13.74 17.86 14.11
N ARG A 398 13.92 16.55 14.24
CA ARG A 398 14.80 15.98 15.28
C ARG A 398 16.27 16.29 15.02
N ILE A 399 16.68 16.34 13.77
CA ILE A 399 18.07 16.64 13.36
C ILE A 399 18.39 18.12 13.51
N ILE A 400 17.46 19.01 13.15
CA ILE A 400 17.67 20.48 13.25
C ILE A 400 17.71 20.95 14.71
N LYS A 401 17.15 20.16 15.65
CA LYS A 401 17.17 20.45 17.10
C LYS A 401 18.40 19.92 17.83
N LEU A 402 19.28 19.18 17.15
CA LEU A 402 20.58 18.71 17.63
C LEU A 402 21.68 19.60 17.10
#